data_9476e4301853c73a966c314bb075323b
#
_entry.id   9476e4301853c73a966c314bb075323b
#
_cell.length_a   1.000
_cell.length_b   1.000
_cell.length_c   1.000
_cell.angle_alpha   90.00
_cell.angle_beta   90.00
_cell.angle_gamma   90.00
#
_symmetry.space_group_name_H-M   'P 1'
#
loop_
_entity.id
_entity.type
_entity.pdbx_description
1 polymer ?
#
loop_
_entity_poly.entity_id
_entity_poly.type
_entity_poly.pdbx_seq_one_letter_code
_entity_poly.pdbx_strand_id
1 'polypeptide(L)'
;MKSYIVSGIIAIALLMTACSDKPVVPEQLPAPVKTFIQQQYPGGAMTFAQKDLELTGWKYEVFMADGTHIEFDTDDTWDKIEGSMTNPVPTALIPAPIVTHLQANYPDAMILKIDKERNGYEIELANGLELKYNKQGALMEMDD
;
A
#
# COMPACT_ATOMS: atom_id res chain seq x y z
N MET A 1 -12.14 -52.91 41.18
CA MET A 1 -11.24 -51.75 40.97
C MET A 1 -11.69 -51.06 39.72
N LYS A 2 -12.30 -49.91 39.84
CA LYS A 2 -12.75 -49.09 38.70
C LYS A 2 -11.69 -48.04 38.44
N SER A 3 -10.98 -48.18 37.34
CA SER A 3 -10.01 -47.19 36.85
C SER A 3 -10.77 -46.06 36.17
N TYR A 4 -10.74 -44.86 36.70
CA TYR A 4 -11.29 -43.68 36.06
C TYR A 4 -10.17 -43.02 35.26
N ILE A 5 -10.26 -43.15 33.93
CA ILE A 5 -9.42 -42.40 33.00
C ILE A 5 -10.00 -40.98 32.93
N VAL A 6 -9.32 -40.08 33.58
CA VAL A 6 -9.61 -38.62 33.42
C VAL A 6 -9.01 -38.18 32.10
N SER A 7 -9.85 -38.11 31.07
CA SER A 7 -9.49 -37.44 29.81
C SER A 7 -9.39 -35.95 30.03
N GLY A 8 -8.17 -35.46 30.16
CA GLY A 8 -7.87 -34.04 30.14
C GLY A 8 -8.11 -33.48 28.74
N ILE A 9 -9.18 -32.70 28.59
CA ILE A 9 -9.42 -31.88 27.40
C ILE A 9 -8.46 -30.70 27.49
N ILE A 10 -7.37 -30.75 26.74
CA ILE A 10 -6.52 -29.60 26.50
C ILE A 10 -7.29 -28.70 25.53
N ALA A 11 -7.94 -27.68 26.06
CA ALA A 11 -8.48 -26.58 25.27
C ALA A 11 -7.30 -25.80 24.70
N ILE A 12 -6.92 -26.09 23.44
CA ILE A 12 -6.03 -25.23 22.67
C ILE A 12 -6.84 -23.98 22.37
N ALA A 13 -6.63 -22.94 23.16
CA ALA A 13 -7.07 -21.61 22.80
C ALA A 13 -6.28 -21.19 21.55
N LEU A 14 -6.88 -21.34 20.37
CA LEU A 14 -6.43 -20.66 19.16
C LEU A 14 -6.55 -19.16 19.47
N LEU A 15 -5.42 -18.54 19.77
CA LEU A 15 -5.26 -17.09 19.67
C LEU A 15 -5.41 -16.75 18.18
N MET A 16 -6.65 -16.52 17.75
CA MET A 16 -6.92 -15.77 16.54
C MET A 16 -6.35 -14.38 16.81
N THR A 17 -5.14 -14.12 16.33
CA THR A 17 -4.71 -12.74 16.08
C THR A 17 -5.67 -12.22 15.03
N ALA A 18 -6.75 -11.58 15.48
CA ALA A 18 -7.63 -10.86 14.60
C ALA A 18 -6.76 -9.81 13.90
N CYS A 19 -6.63 -9.91 12.56
CA CYS A 19 -6.21 -8.78 11.75
C CYS A 19 -7.09 -7.62 12.19
N SER A 20 -6.49 -6.53 12.66
CA SER A 20 -7.25 -5.43 13.25
C SER A 20 -7.84 -4.48 12.20
N ASP A 21 -7.83 -4.89 10.93
CA ASP A 21 -8.40 -4.14 9.83
C ASP A 21 -9.88 -3.89 10.02
N LYS A 22 -10.26 -2.62 10.09
CA LYS A 22 -11.64 -2.21 10.29
C LYS A 22 -12.13 -1.46 9.05
N PRO A 23 -13.26 -1.89 8.44
CA PRO A 23 -13.88 -1.14 7.35
C PRO A 23 -14.17 0.30 7.77
N VAL A 24 -13.96 1.23 6.84
CA VAL A 24 -14.20 2.66 7.03
C VAL A 24 -15.05 3.16 5.86
N VAL A 25 -16.12 3.91 6.15
CA VAL A 25 -16.87 4.59 5.10
C VAL A 25 -16.12 5.83 4.62
N PRO A 26 -16.26 6.24 3.34
CA PRO A 26 -15.49 7.35 2.77
C PRO A 26 -15.58 8.66 3.55
N GLU A 27 -16.73 8.93 4.17
CA GLU A 27 -16.97 10.13 4.96
C GLU A 27 -16.13 10.19 6.24
N GLN A 28 -15.74 9.03 6.77
CA GLN A 28 -14.94 8.89 8.01
C GLN A 28 -13.43 8.91 7.77
N LEU A 29 -12.99 8.94 6.51
CA LEU A 29 -11.57 9.10 6.20
C LEU A 29 -11.08 10.47 6.65
N PRO A 30 -9.81 10.59 7.09
CA PRO A 30 -9.20 11.88 7.42
C PRO A 30 -9.28 12.87 6.25
N ALA A 31 -9.39 14.16 6.55
CA ALA A 31 -9.47 15.19 5.53
C ALA A 31 -8.27 15.19 4.56
N PRO A 32 -7.01 15.01 5.02
CA PRO A 32 -5.85 14.91 4.11
C PRO A 32 -5.97 13.75 3.12
N VAL A 33 -6.42 12.57 3.58
CA VAL A 33 -6.63 11.38 2.74
C VAL A 33 -7.68 11.67 1.65
N LYS A 34 -8.83 12.23 2.04
CA LYS A 34 -9.90 12.62 1.09
C LYS A 34 -9.39 13.64 0.06
N THR A 35 -8.67 14.65 0.51
CA THR A 35 -8.11 15.69 -0.35
C THR A 35 -7.13 15.11 -1.36
N PHE A 36 -6.23 14.22 -0.92
CA PHE A 36 -5.28 13.53 -1.79
C PHE A 36 -6.02 12.75 -2.90
N ILE A 37 -7.01 11.94 -2.53
CA ILE A 37 -7.79 11.16 -3.52
C ILE A 37 -8.50 12.06 -4.52
N GLN A 38 -9.13 13.14 -4.07
CA GLN A 38 -9.82 14.08 -4.95
C GLN A 38 -8.87 14.79 -5.93
N GLN A 39 -7.66 15.10 -5.49
CA GLN A 39 -6.67 15.80 -6.31
C GLN A 39 -5.96 14.88 -7.31
N GLN A 40 -5.58 13.68 -6.88
CA GLN A 40 -4.78 12.76 -7.69
C GLN A 40 -5.64 11.82 -8.55
N TYR A 41 -6.87 11.55 -8.12
CA TYR A 41 -7.82 10.63 -8.77
C TYR A 41 -9.19 11.30 -8.97
N PRO A 42 -9.23 12.45 -9.67
CA PRO A 42 -10.49 13.16 -9.86
C PRO A 42 -11.50 12.30 -10.65
N GLY A 43 -12.70 12.18 -10.10
CA GLY A 43 -13.76 11.33 -10.70
C GLY A 43 -13.60 9.83 -10.44
N GLY A 44 -12.54 9.40 -9.74
CA GLY A 44 -12.36 8.02 -9.32
C GLY A 44 -13.37 7.62 -8.23
N ALA A 45 -14.02 6.46 -8.40
CA ALA A 45 -14.90 5.91 -7.39
C ALA A 45 -14.12 5.04 -6.40
N MET A 46 -14.26 5.33 -5.12
CA MET A 46 -13.78 4.47 -4.03
C MET A 46 -14.78 3.33 -3.84
N THR A 47 -14.29 2.09 -3.85
CA THR A 47 -15.12 0.90 -3.63
C THR A 47 -15.07 0.42 -2.18
N PHE A 48 -13.92 0.56 -1.55
CA PHE A 48 -13.70 0.10 -0.19
C PHE A 48 -12.59 0.91 0.48
N ALA A 49 -12.67 1.08 1.79
CA ALA A 49 -11.60 1.58 2.61
C ALA A 49 -11.55 0.83 3.94
N GLN A 50 -10.36 0.69 4.49
CA GLN A 50 -10.14 0.10 5.79
C GLN A 50 -9.06 0.85 6.57
N LYS A 51 -9.00 0.62 7.86
CA LYS A 51 -7.95 1.14 8.73
C LYS A 51 -7.40 0.07 9.66
N ASP A 52 -6.12 0.14 9.95
CA ASP A 52 -5.43 -0.68 10.92
C ASP A 52 -4.76 0.19 11.99
N LEU A 53 -4.72 -0.32 13.22
CA LEU A 53 -4.14 0.40 14.35
C LEU A 53 -2.67 0.01 14.53
N GLU A 54 -1.81 0.96 14.26
CA GLU A 54 -0.38 0.86 14.54
C GLU A 54 -0.02 1.53 15.88
N LEU A 55 1.23 1.37 16.33
CA LEU A 55 1.70 1.98 17.58
C LEU A 55 1.61 3.51 17.59
N THR A 56 1.68 4.14 16.43
CA THR A 56 1.71 5.61 16.25
C THR A 56 0.38 6.20 15.83
N GLY A 57 -0.63 5.38 15.52
CA GLY A 57 -1.94 5.83 15.06
C GLY A 57 -2.61 4.89 14.09
N TRP A 58 -3.58 5.41 13.36
CA TRP A 58 -4.30 4.64 12.34
C TRP A 58 -3.63 4.79 10.99
N LYS A 59 -3.37 3.67 10.32
CA LYS A 59 -3.10 3.59 8.88
C LYS A 59 -4.41 3.40 8.13
N TYR A 60 -4.45 3.86 6.89
CA TYR A 60 -5.64 3.72 6.04
C TYR A 60 -5.25 3.07 4.72
N GLU A 61 -6.14 2.24 4.22
CA GLU A 61 -6.05 1.65 2.88
C GLU A 61 -7.31 2.00 2.11
N VAL A 62 -7.14 2.43 0.87
CA VAL A 62 -8.22 2.85 0.00
C VAL A 62 -8.14 2.08 -1.31
N PHE A 63 -9.24 1.48 -1.70
CA PHE A 63 -9.39 0.69 -2.93
C PHE A 63 -10.34 1.41 -3.88
N MET A 64 -9.87 1.66 -5.09
CA MET A 64 -10.63 2.35 -6.15
C MET A 64 -11.24 1.36 -7.12
N ALA A 65 -12.31 1.78 -7.82
CA ALA A 65 -13.03 0.94 -8.79
C ALA A 65 -12.18 0.51 -10.00
N ASP A 66 -11.15 1.29 -10.34
CA ASP A 66 -10.21 1.00 -11.44
C ASP A 66 -9.10 0.01 -11.07
N GLY A 67 -9.08 -0.48 -9.82
CA GLY A 67 -8.06 -1.37 -9.28
C GLY A 67 -6.90 -0.66 -8.58
N THR A 68 -6.90 0.66 -8.50
CA THR A 68 -5.90 1.40 -7.73
C THR A 68 -6.06 1.11 -6.25
N HIS A 69 -4.95 0.83 -5.57
CA HIS A 69 -4.86 0.65 -4.12
C HIS A 69 -3.85 1.65 -3.54
N ILE A 70 -4.25 2.36 -2.50
CA ILE A 70 -3.43 3.40 -1.88
C ILE A 70 -3.37 3.14 -0.38
N GLU A 71 -2.17 3.07 0.17
CA GLU A 71 -1.91 3.00 1.60
C GLU A 71 -1.46 4.37 2.12
N PHE A 72 -1.97 4.75 3.28
CA PHE A 72 -1.64 5.99 3.98
C PHE A 72 -1.06 5.65 5.34
N ASP A 73 0.06 6.26 5.68
CA ASP A 73 0.69 6.10 6.98
C ASP A 73 -0.06 6.87 8.08
N THR A 74 0.37 6.72 9.31
CA THR A 74 -0.26 7.28 10.53
C THR A 74 -0.27 8.81 10.59
N ASP A 75 0.46 9.48 9.70
CA ASP A 75 0.44 10.94 9.50
C ASP A 75 -0.50 11.39 8.39
N ASP A 76 -1.35 10.47 7.87
CA ASP A 76 -2.27 10.68 6.75
C ASP A 76 -1.59 11.01 5.40
N THR A 77 -0.28 10.81 5.27
CA THR A 77 0.42 10.88 3.99
C THR A 77 0.44 9.52 3.29
N TRP A 78 0.37 9.50 1.95
CA TRP A 78 0.45 8.23 1.24
C TRP A 78 1.84 7.60 1.41
N ASP A 79 1.85 6.29 1.56
CA ASP A 79 3.03 5.46 1.77
C ASP A 79 3.29 4.55 0.57
N LYS A 80 2.22 3.94 0.04
CA LYS A 80 2.28 3.03 -1.10
C LYS A 80 1.12 3.30 -2.06
N ILE A 81 1.39 3.21 -3.34
CA ILE A 81 0.39 3.29 -4.41
C ILE A 81 0.61 2.14 -5.38
N GLU A 82 -0.40 1.34 -5.56
CA GLU A 82 -0.50 0.32 -6.61
C GLU A 82 -1.53 0.80 -7.63
N GLY A 83 -1.07 1.09 -8.83
CA GLY A 83 -1.92 1.41 -9.96
C GLY A 83 -2.38 0.15 -10.70
N SER A 84 -3.04 0.35 -11.82
CA SER A 84 -3.46 -0.72 -12.72
C SER A 84 -2.94 -0.48 -14.13
N MET A 85 -3.09 -1.47 -15.01
CA MET A 85 -2.72 -1.33 -16.42
C MET A 85 -3.54 -0.25 -17.14
N THR A 86 -4.72 0.07 -16.64
CA THR A 86 -5.60 1.12 -17.18
C THR A 86 -5.40 2.47 -16.50
N ASN A 87 -4.84 2.47 -15.29
CA ASN A 87 -4.55 3.68 -14.52
C ASN A 87 -3.24 3.49 -13.74
N PRO A 88 -2.08 3.64 -14.40
CA PRO A 88 -0.78 3.50 -13.75
C PRO A 88 -0.54 4.60 -12.73
N VAL A 89 0.50 4.45 -11.92
CA VAL A 89 0.88 5.44 -10.91
C VAL A 89 1.16 6.79 -11.59
N PRO A 90 0.53 7.91 -11.15
CA PRO A 90 0.80 9.22 -11.70
C PRO A 90 2.26 9.64 -11.51
N THR A 91 2.94 10.02 -12.58
CA THR A 91 4.36 10.43 -12.52
C THR A 91 4.59 11.65 -11.63
N ALA A 92 3.57 12.49 -11.43
CA ALA A 92 3.63 13.64 -10.52
C ALA A 92 3.85 13.26 -9.05
N LEU A 93 3.55 12.01 -8.67
CA LEU A 93 3.74 11.47 -7.32
C LEU A 93 5.13 10.84 -7.13
N ILE A 94 5.89 10.68 -8.20
CA ILE A 94 7.21 10.05 -8.20
C ILE A 94 8.28 11.14 -8.18
N PRO A 95 9.33 11.02 -7.35
CA PRO A 95 10.42 11.98 -7.35
C PRO A 95 11.02 12.20 -8.75
N ALA A 96 11.23 13.45 -9.13
CA ALA A 96 11.69 13.82 -10.47
C ALA A 96 12.98 13.10 -10.94
N PRO A 97 14.01 12.87 -10.11
CA PRO A 97 15.19 12.11 -10.50
C PRO A 97 14.86 10.66 -10.91
N ILE A 98 13.91 10.02 -10.23
CA ILE A 98 13.44 8.67 -10.54
C ILE A 98 12.71 8.68 -11.88
N VAL A 99 11.80 9.62 -12.09
CA VAL A 99 11.09 9.78 -13.38
C VAL A 99 12.09 9.96 -14.54
N THR A 100 13.09 10.80 -14.34
CA THR A 100 14.15 11.03 -15.34
C THR A 100 14.90 9.74 -15.69
N HIS A 101 15.30 8.96 -14.66
CA HIS A 101 15.97 7.68 -14.87
C HIS A 101 15.08 6.68 -15.61
N LEU A 102 13.81 6.56 -15.22
CA LEU A 102 12.85 5.64 -15.86
C LEU A 102 12.59 6.01 -17.32
N GLN A 103 12.40 7.29 -17.61
CA GLN A 103 12.20 7.76 -18.99
C GLN A 103 13.41 7.52 -19.89
N ALA A 104 14.62 7.63 -19.34
CA ALA A 104 15.86 7.40 -20.10
C ALA A 104 16.12 5.91 -20.38
N ASN A 105 15.76 5.02 -19.46
CA ASN A 105 16.12 3.60 -19.53
C ASN A 105 14.94 2.68 -19.87
N TYR A 106 13.72 3.08 -19.50
CA TYR A 106 12.47 2.30 -19.66
C TYR A 106 11.33 3.19 -20.18
N PRO A 107 11.48 3.86 -21.34
CA PRO A 107 10.56 4.92 -21.80
C PRO A 107 9.13 4.43 -22.02
N ASP A 108 8.96 3.16 -22.39
CA ASP A 108 7.66 2.56 -22.70
C ASP A 108 7.05 1.78 -21.52
N ALA A 109 7.73 1.73 -20.38
CA ALA A 109 7.27 0.96 -19.24
C ALA A 109 6.26 1.76 -18.41
N MET A 110 5.11 1.15 -18.12
CA MET A 110 4.15 1.69 -17.17
C MET A 110 4.60 1.40 -15.74
N ILE A 111 4.44 2.38 -14.86
CA ILE A 111 4.75 2.27 -13.44
C ILE A 111 3.49 1.77 -12.73
N LEU A 112 3.54 0.56 -12.19
CA LEU A 112 2.40 -0.05 -11.51
C LEU A 112 2.44 0.11 -10.00
N LYS A 113 3.63 0.33 -9.41
CA LYS A 113 3.73 0.50 -7.96
C LYS A 113 4.81 1.52 -7.62
N ILE A 114 4.55 2.29 -6.60
CA ILE A 114 5.55 3.03 -5.83
C ILE A 114 5.33 2.77 -4.35
N ASP A 115 6.40 2.41 -3.65
CA ASP A 115 6.42 2.19 -2.21
C ASP A 115 7.49 3.09 -1.59
N LYS A 116 7.12 3.83 -0.54
CA LYS A 116 8.06 4.65 0.24
C LYS A 116 8.73 3.79 1.29
N GLU A 117 9.96 3.48 1.03
CA GLU A 117 10.81 2.75 1.94
C GLU A 117 11.50 3.68 2.95
N ARG A 118 11.92 3.15 4.09
CA ARG A 118 12.68 3.90 5.10
C ARG A 118 13.89 4.66 4.52
N ASN A 119 14.56 4.06 3.53
CA ASN A 119 15.80 4.57 2.92
C ASN A 119 15.63 5.04 1.48
N GLY A 120 14.41 5.08 0.94
CA GLY A 120 14.18 5.47 -0.44
C GLY A 120 12.84 5.07 -0.99
N TYR A 121 12.83 4.52 -2.19
CA TYR A 121 11.63 4.14 -2.92
C TYR A 121 11.83 2.82 -3.66
N GLU A 122 10.79 2.02 -3.71
CA GLU A 122 10.69 0.86 -4.59
C GLU A 122 9.67 1.14 -5.69
N ILE A 123 10.05 0.89 -6.92
CA ILE A 123 9.21 1.07 -8.12
C ILE A 123 9.05 -0.29 -8.80
N GLU A 124 7.81 -0.66 -9.12
CA GLU A 124 7.52 -1.83 -9.94
C GLU A 124 6.96 -1.39 -11.30
N LEU A 125 7.51 -1.92 -12.36
CA LEU A 125 7.09 -1.70 -13.73
C LEU A 125 6.16 -2.82 -14.22
N ALA A 126 5.35 -2.52 -15.23
CA ALA A 126 4.39 -3.47 -15.80
C ALA A 126 5.03 -4.74 -16.41
N ASN A 127 6.31 -4.72 -16.70
CA ASN A 127 7.07 -5.89 -17.15
C ASN A 127 7.60 -6.78 -16.01
N GLY A 128 7.28 -6.46 -14.75
CA GLY A 128 7.71 -7.20 -13.57
C GLY A 128 9.05 -6.75 -12.99
N LEU A 129 9.73 -5.77 -13.60
CA LEU A 129 10.99 -5.26 -13.09
C LEU A 129 10.76 -4.41 -11.82
N GLU A 130 11.50 -4.72 -10.77
CA GLU A 130 11.54 -3.95 -9.53
C GLU A 130 12.84 -3.15 -9.43
N LEU A 131 12.71 -1.86 -9.10
CA LEU A 131 13.81 -0.90 -9.05
C LEU A 131 13.81 -0.21 -7.68
N LYS A 132 14.91 -0.29 -6.95
CA LYS A 132 15.07 0.39 -5.65
C LYS A 132 15.95 1.60 -5.79
N TYR A 133 15.47 2.72 -5.27
CA TYR A 133 16.14 4.02 -5.31
C TYR A 133 16.38 4.53 -3.89
N ASN A 134 17.47 5.26 -3.67
CA ASN A 134 17.67 5.97 -2.43
C ASN A 134 16.78 7.24 -2.35
N LYS A 135 16.82 7.97 -1.23
CA LYS A 135 16.03 9.19 -1.03
C LYS A 135 16.34 10.30 -2.03
N GLN A 136 17.52 10.30 -2.64
CA GLN A 136 17.95 11.26 -3.66
C GLN A 136 17.53 10.83 -5.07
N GLY A 137 16.90 9.67 -5.21
CA GLY A 137 16.45 9.14 -6.49
C GLY A 137 17.56 8.46 -7.32
N ALA A 138 18.66 8.06 -6.70
CA ALA A 138 19.69 7.27 -7.34
C ALA A 138 19.35 5.77 -7.25
N LEU A 139 19.48 5.04 -8.37
CA LEU A 139 19.25 3.60 -8.43
C LEU A 139 20.24 2.87 -7.54
N MET A 140 19.75 1.95 -6.71
CA MET A 140 20.53 1.13 -5.78
C MET A 140 20.51 -0.34 -6.14
N GLU A 141 19.37 -0.86 -6.59
CA GLU A 141 19.14 -2.27 -6.85
C GLU A 141 18.10 -2.45 -7.96
N MET A 142 18.20 -3.55 -8.67
CA MET A 142 17.26 -3.94 -9.72
C MET A 142 17.07 -5.45 -9.65
N ASP A 143 15.81 -5.90 -9.56
CA ASP A 143 15.40 -7.29 -9.53
C ASP A 143 14.39 -7.58 -10.65
N ASP A 144 14.49 -8.80 -11.25
CA ASP A 144 13.59 -9.29 -12.30
C ASP A 144 12.57 -10.30 -11.72
#